data_229164dac174b1b50ad5136948762ed5
#
_entry.id   229164dac174b1b50ad5136948762ed5
#
_cell.length_a   1.000
_cell.length_b   1.000
_cell.length_c   1.000
_cell.angle_alpha   90.00
_cell.angle_beta   90.00
_cell.angle_gamma   90.00
#
_symmetry.space_group_name_H-M   'P 1'
#
loop_
_entity.id
_entity.type
_entity.pdbx_description
1 polymer ?
#
loop_
_entity_poly.entity_id
_entity_poly.type
_entity_poly.pdbx_seq_one_letter_code
_entity_poly.pdbx_strand_id
1 'polypeptide(L)'
;MPSVPIVVDDDPERAASAVRGYVARFVSLGRRGSNIYHRLMVDAGFGAAADRIQDHTAAGEHTAAAAAVPFEFLDRTALLGPPDRIAAGIRAYADAGVTTLALSPFAADPDGRAAALHVAAKAVAPTRSTP
;
A
#
# COMPACT_ATOMS: atom_id res chain seq x y z
N MET A 1 -9.15 10.12 8.23
CA MET A 1 -7.67 10.07 8.09
C MET A 1 -7.29 8.76 7.45
N PRO A 2 -6.84 8.77 6.19
CA PRO A 2 -6.42 7.54 5.53
C PRO A 2 -5.11 7.00 6.12
N SER A 3 -5.01 5.67 6.20
CA SER A 3 -3.79 4.96 6.63
C SER A 3 -3.21 4.24 5.42
N VAL A 4 -1.96 4.50 5.12
CA VAL A 4 -1.31 4.09 3.87
C VAL A 4 0.01 3.38 4.16
N PRO A 5 0.22 2.17 3.62
CA PRO A 5 1.53 1.54 3.66
C PRO A 5 2.56 2.37 2.88
N ILE A 6 3.78 2.43 3.38
CA ILE A 6 4.90 3.07 2.70
C ILE A 6 6.11 2.14 2.66
N VAL A 7 6.68 1.95 1.48
CA VAL A 7 7.91 1.17 1.27
C VAL A 7 8.81 1.91 0.31
N VAL A 8 9.98 2.29 0.77
CA VAL A 8 11.02 2.93 -0.06
C VAL A 8 11.90 1.86 -0.65
N ASP A 9 11.95 1.79 -1.96
CA ASP A 9 12.79 0.86 -2.73
C ASP A 9 12.99 1.42 -4.13
N ASP A 10 14.16 1.20 -4.73
CA ASP A 10 14.43 1.64 -6.10
C ASP A 10 13.48 0.98 -7.12
N ASP A 11 13.01 -0.24 -6.82
CA ASP A 11 12.06 -0.98 -7.64
C ASP A 11 10.67 -0.98 -6.98
N PRO A 12 9.66 -0.33 -7.58
CA PRO A 12 8.29 -0.31 -7.05
C PRO A 12 7.65 -1.68 -6.93
N GLU A 13 7.96 -2.63 -7.81
CA GLU A 13 7.46 -4.01 -7.74
C GLU A 13 8.02 -4.74 -6.52
N ARG A 14 9.29 -4.56 -6.23
CA ARG A 14 9.91 -5.13 -5.03
C ARG A 14 9.34 -4.49 -3.76
N ALA A 15 9.08 -3.19 -3.79
CA ALA A 15 8.38 -2.50 -2.70
C ALA A 15 6.98 -3.08 -2.48
N ALA A 16 6.23 -3.34 -3.54
CA ALA A 16 4.90 -3.94 -3.48
C ALA A 16 4.92 -5.32 -2.83
N SER A 17 5.97 -6.11 -3.06
CA SER A 17 6.09 -7.45 -2.49
C SER A 17 6.11 -7.45 -0.97
N ALA A 18 6.58 -6.39 -0.33
CA ALA A 18 6.56 -6.25 1.12
C ALA A 18 5.14 -6.07 1.69
N VAL A 19 4.18 -5.64 0.87
CA VAL A 19 2.80 -5.31 1.31
C VAL A 19 1.79 -6.37 0.87
N ARG A 20 2.10 -7.20 -0.12
CA ARG A 20 1.16 -8.17 -0.71
C ARG A 20 0.55 -9.11 0.32
N GLY A 21 1.36 -9.68 1.20
CA GLY A 21 0.87 -10.60 2.24
C GLY A 21 -0.08 -9.93 3.22
N TYR A 22 0.18 -8.70 3.59
CA TYR A 22 -0.69 -7.90 4.44
C TYR A 22 -2.06 -7.67 3.78
N VAL A 23 -2.08 -7.25 2.54
CA VAL A 23 -3.33 -7.01 1.79
C VAL A 23 -4.11 -8.32 1.61
N ALA A 24 -3.45 -9.41 1.22
CA ALA A 24 -4.09 -10.71 1.05
C ALA A 24 -4.75 -11.17 2.35
N ARG A 25 -4.10 -10.97 3.48
CA ARG A 25 -4.66 -11.31 4.78
C ARG A 25 -5.94 -10.53 5.06
N PHE A 26 -5.94 -9.23 4.87
CA PHE A 26 -7.12 -8.39 5.14
C PHE A 26 -8.28 -8.70 4.20
N VAL A 27 -8.01 -8.91 2.92
CA VAL A 27 -9.04 -9.30 1.92
C VAL A 27 -9.68 -10.65 2.26
N SER A 28 -8.99 -11.49 3.02
CA SER A 28 -9.45 -12.83 3.40
C SER A 28 -9.99 -12.95 4.81
N LEU A 29 -10.06 -11.86 5.59
CA LEU A 29 -10.57 -11.89 6.96
C LEU A 29 -12.08 -12.12 6.99
N GLY A 30 -12.50 -12.96 7.94
CA GLY A 30 -13.91 -13.19 8.21
C GLY A 30 -14.62 -14.02 7.15
N ARG A 31 -15.92 -13.81 7.01
CA ARG A 31 -16.75 -14.56 6.07
C ARG A 31 -16.67 -13.98 4.67
N ARG A 32 -16.61 -14.87 3.70
CA ARG A 32 -16.75 -14.51 2.29
C ARG A 32 -18.08 -13.78 2.08
N GLY A 33 -18.04 -12.65 1.38
CA GLY A 33 -19.23 -11.82 1.11
C GLY A 33 -19.53 -10.73 2.14
N SER A 34 -18.93 -10.78 3.33
CA SER A 34 -19.09 -9.75 4.36
C SER A 34 -17.82 -8.95 4.65
N ASN A 35 -16.75 -9.23 3.93
CA ASN A 35 -15.45 -8.58 4.12
C ASN A 35 -15.40 -7.21 3.39
N ILE A 36 -15.20 -6.15 4.17
CA ILE A 36 -15.15 -4.79 3.62
C ILE A 36 -13.96 -4.57 2.69
N TYR A 37 -12.80 -5.18 2.98
CA TYR A 37 -11.60 -5.03 2.15
C TYR A 37 -11.76 -5.75 0.81
N HIS A 38 -12.42 -6.92 0.80
CA HIS A 38 -12.78 -7.60 -0.43
C HIS A 38 -13.69 -6.71 -1.28
N ARG A 39 -14.72 -6.11 -0.67
CA ARG A 39 -15.64 -5.21 -1.37
C ARG A 39 -14.93 -3.99 -1.95
N LEU A 40 -14.03 -3.36 -1.18
CA LEU A 40 -13.24 -2.22 -1.67
C LEU A 40 -12.41 -2.60 -2.90
N MET A 41 -11.82 -3.80 -2.88
CA MET A 41 -11.05 -4.30 -4.03
C MET A 41 -11.94 -4.56 -5.25
N VAL A 42 -13.13 -5.11 -5.04
CA VAL A 42 -14.14 -5.30 -6.11
C VAL A 42 -14.57 -3.95 -6.69
N ASP A 43 -14.89 -2.99 -5.84
CA ASP A 43 -15.33 -1.66 -6.26
C ASP A 43 -14.23 -0.90 -7.01
N ALA A 44 -12.98 -1.19 -6.73
CA ALA A 44 -11.84 -0.63 -7.45
C ALA A 44 -11.57 -1.30 -8.81
N GLY A 45 -12.34 -2.32 -9.18
CA GLY A 45 -12.22 -3.03 -10.45
C GLY A 45 -11.37 -4.32 -10.41
N PHE A 46 -11.02 -4.81 -9.23
CA PHE A 46 -10.16 -5.99 -9.06
C PHE A 46 -10.91 -7.19 -8.45
N GLY A 47 -12.18 -7.36 -8.80
CA GLY A 47 -13.03 -8.42 -8.23
C GLY A 47 -12.50 -9.83 -8.46
N ALA A 48 -12.03 -10.14 -9.65
CA ALA A 48 -11.46 -11.46 -9.97
C ALA A 48 -10.21 -11.76 -9.14
N ALA A 49 -9.35 -10.76 -8.93
CA ALA A 49 -8.18 -10.92 -8.08
C ALA A 49 -8.58 -11.11 -6.61
N ALA A 50 -9.55 -10.35 -6.12
CA ALA A 50 -10.08 -10.49 -4.76
C ALA A 50 -10.61 -11.91 -4.48
N ASP A 51 -11.33 -12.47 -5.44
CA ASP A 51 -11.84 -13.84 -5.33
C ASP A 51 -10.72 -14.87 -5.32
N ARG A 52 -9.71 -14.73 -6.19
CA ARG A 52 -8.54 -15.62 -6.20
C ARG A 52 -7.77 -15.57 -4.88
N ILE A 53 -7.62 -14.39 -4.30
CA ILE A 53 -6.95 -14.24 -3.00
C ILE A 53 -7.69 -15.05 -1.93
N GLN A 54 -9.00 -14.92 -1.86
CA GLN A 54 -9.80 -15.66 -0.90
C GLN A 54 -9.76 -17.17 -1.14
N ASP A 55 -9.80 -17.62 -2.38
CA ASP A 55 -9.70 -19.03 -2.74
C ASP A 55 -8.36 -19.63 -2.32
N HIS A 56 -7.25 -18.95 -2.61
CA HIS A 56 -5.91 -19.41 -2.20
C HIS A 56 -5.78 -19.43 -0.67
N THR A 57 -6.27 -18.42 0.01
CA THR A 57 -6.23 -18.38 1.48
C THR A 57 -7.04 -19.52 2.11
N ALA A 58 -8.22 -19.81 1.58
CA ALA A 58 -9.06 -20.92 2.04
C ALA A 58 -8.40 -22.29 1.83
N ALA A 59 -7.57 -22.42 0.79
CA ALA A 59 -6.78 -23.62 0.50
C ALA A 59 -5.46 -23.69 1.30
N GLY A 60 -5.15 -22.70 2.12
CA GLY A 60 -3.88 -22.63 2.85
C GLY A 60 -2.69 -22.19 2.02
N GLU A 61 -2.92 -21.71 0.81
CA GLU A 61 -1.89 -21.31 -0.15
C GLU A 61 -1.54 -19.82 0.01
N HIS A 62 -0.93 -19.45 1.14
CA HIS A 62 -0.69 -18.06 1.50
C HIS A 62 0.25 -17.33 0.55
N THR A 63 1.27 -18.00 0.03
CA THR A 63 2.18 -17.42 -0.96
C THR A 63 1.46 -17.10 -2.28
N ALA A 64 0.60 -18.02 -2.74
CA ALA A 64 -0.21 -17.79 -3.93
C ALA A 64 -1.25 -16.69 -3.72
N ALA A 65 -1.85 -16.61 -2.53
CA ALA A 65 -2.76 -15.53 -2.19
C ALA A 65 -2.07 -14.15 -2.26
N ALA A 66 -0.88 -14.02 -1.70
CA ALA A 66 -0.09 -12.80 -1.77
C ALA A 66 0.27 -12.45 -3.22
N ALA A 67 0.70 -13.43 -4.02
CA ALA A 67 1.04 -13.24 -5.42
C ALA A 67 -0.16 -12.82 -6.29
N ALA A 68 -1.37 -13.13 -5.87
CA ALA A 68 -2.60 -12.76 -6.58
C ALA A 68 -2.99 -11.29 -6.38
N VAL A 69 -2.37 -10.57 -5.43
CA VAL A 69 -2.63 -9.13 -5.22
C VAL A 69 -2.03 -8.34 -6.38
N PRO A 70 -2.84 -7.60 -7.18
CA PRO A 70 -2.30 -6.85 -8.31
C PRO A 70 -1.44 -5.67 -7.89
N PHE A 71 -0.32 -5.46 -8.60
CA PHE A 71 0.52 -4.28 -8.38
C PHE A 71 -0.27 -2.98 -8.50
N GLU A 72 -1.12 -2.87 -9.51
CA GLU A 72 -1.92 -1.66 -9.75
C GLU A 72 -2.82 -1.29 -8.57
N PHE A 73 -3.39 -2.30 -7.90
CA PHE A 73 -4.17 -2.05 -6.69
C PHE A 73 -3.30 -1.50 -5.56
N LEU A 74 -2.12 -2.10 -5.35
CA LEU A 74 -1.17 -1.64 -4.33
C LEU A 74 -0.63 -0.25 -4.64
N ASP A 75 -0.36 0.04 -5.91
CA ASP A 75 0.14 1.33 -6.35
C ASP A 75 -0.86 2.47 -6.10
N ARG A 76 -2.15 2.17 -6.16
CA ARG A 76 -3.22 3.13 -5.84
C ARG A 76 -3.46 3.32 -4.34
N THR A 77 -3.10 2.34 -3.53
CA THR A 77 -3.46 2.28 -2.10
C THR A 77 -2.26 2.35 -1.16
N ALA A 78 -1.04 2.38 -1.69
CA ALA A 78 0.20 2.45 -0.94
C ALA A 78 1.19 3.41 -1.60
N LEU A 79 2.20 3.82 -0.83
CA LEU A 79 3.32 4.64 -1.32
C LEU A 79 4.52 3.72 -1.53
N LEU A 80 4.84 3.42 -2.77
CA LEU A 80 5.83 2.42 -3.15
C LEU A 80 6.85 2.98 -4.12
N GLY A 81 8.11 2.67 -3.89
CA GLY A 81 9.18 2.96 -4.84
C GLY A 81 10.24 3.94 -4.33
N PRO A 82 10.97 4.58 -5.24
CA PRO A 82 12.00 5.55 -4.87
C PRO A 82 11.40 6.84 -4.30
N PRO A 83 12.21 7.66 -3.61
CA PRO A 83 11.74 8.87 -2.94
C PRO A 83 10.91 9.82 -3.81
N ASP A 84 11.24 9.99 -5.08
CA ASP A 84 10.51 10.88 -6.00
C ASP A 84 9.08 10.40 -6.24
N ARG A 85 8.91 9.10 -6.38
CA ARG A 85 7.60 8.46 -6.58
C ARG A 85 6.73 8.57 -5.34
N ILE A 86 7.32 8.39 -4.17
CA ILE A 86 6.63 8.56 -2.89
C ILE A 86 6.21 10.01 -2.70
N ALA A 87 7.08 10.96 -2.99
CA ALA A 87 6.75 12.39 -2.91
C ALA A 87 5.58 12.76 -3.84
N ALA A 88 5.57 12.23 -5.06
CA ALA A 88 4.47 12.44 -6.00
C ALA A 88 3.15 11.87 -5.48
N GLY A 89 3.18 10.70 -4.85
CA GLY A 89 2.01 10.08 -4.22
C GLY A 89 1.46 10.92 -3.06
N ILE A 90 2.33 11.44 -2.21
CA ILE A 90 1.93 12.31 -1.09
C ILE A 90 1.28 13.59 -1.62
N ARG A 91 1.86 14.20 -2.65
CA ARG A 91 1.26 15.39 -3.29
C ARG A 91 -0.13 15.09 -3.86
N ALA A 92 -0.31 13.92 -4.48
CA ALA A 92 -1.62 13.51 -4.99
C ALA A 92 -2.68 13.43 -3.89
N TYR A 93 -2.34 12.91 -2.71
CA TYR A 93 -3.24 12.93 -1.55
C TYR A 93 -3.56 14.36 -1.10
N ALA A 94 -2.57 15.23 -1.04
CA ALA A 94 -2.76 16.63 -0.67
C ALA A 94 -3.67 17.35 -1.68
N ASP A 95 -3.46 17.15 -2.96
CA ASP A 95 -4.28 17.72 -4.04
C ASP A 95 -5.72 17.22 -3.99
N ALA A 96 -5.94 16.00 -3.51
CA ALA A 96 -7.28 15.44 -3.30
C ALA A 96 -7.96 15.95 -2.01
N GLY A 97 -7.31 16.83 -1.26
CA GLY A 97 -7.88 17.44 -0.05
C GLY A 97 -7.55 16.70 1.26
N VAL A 98 -6.63 15.74 1.24
CA VAL A 98 -6.21 15.05 2.45
C VAL A 98 -5.27 15.95 3.26
N THR A 99 -5.66 16.28 4.49
CA THR A 99 -4.88 17.12 5.40
C THR A 99 -4.01 16.34 6.36
N THR A 100 -4.37 15.09 6.65
CA THR A 100 -3.63 14.19 7.54
C THR A 100 -3.55 12.81 6.92
N LEU A 101 -2.35 12.29 6.78
CA LEU A 101 -2.07 10.98 6.21
C LEU A 101 -1.30 10.16 7.25
N ALA A 102 -1.89 9.04 7.67
CA ALA A 102 -1.20 8.09 8.55
C ALA A 102 -0.36 7.14 7.70
N LEU A 103 0.90 6.98 8.05
CA LEU A 103 1.83 6.12 7.31
C LEU A 103 2.18 4.89 8.11
N SER A 104 2.13 3.73 7.46
CA SER A 104 2.53 2.45 8.03
C SER A 104 3.76 1.94 7.27
N PRO A 105 4.98 2.10 7.80
CA PRO A 105 6.18 1.64 7.11
C PRO A 105 6.32 0.11 7.16
N PHE A 106 6.52 -0.50 5.99
CA PHE A 106 6.72 -1.92 5.80
C PHE A 106 8.18 -2.20 5.39
N ALA A 107 9.08 -2.29 6.36
CA ALA A 107 10.45 -2.70 6.13
C ALA A 107 10.82 -3.79 7.14
N ALA A 108 11.78 -4.64 6.77
CA ALA A 108 12.20 -5.77 7.60
C ALA A 108 12.90 -5.33 8.91
N ASP A 109 13.55 -4.17 8.90
CA ASP A 109 14.31 -3.64 10.02
C ASP A 109 13.86 -2.24 10.46
N PRO A 110 14.18 -1.82 11.71
CA PRO A 110 13.82 -0.50 12.21
C PRO A 110 14.44 0.66 11.42
N ASP A 111 15.67 0.50 10.93
CA ASP A 111 16.36 1.54 10.18
C ASP A 111 15.68 1.80 8.83
N GLY A 112 15.25 0.75 8.14
CA GLY A 112 14.47 0.86 6.92
C GLY A 112 13.11 1.54 7.14
N ARG A 113 12.44 1.24 8.26
CA ARG A 113 11.20 1.92 8.63
C ARG A 113 11.41 3.40 8.92
N ALA A 114 12.45 3.73 9.67
CA ALA A 114 12.81 5.11 9.96
C ALA A 114 13.18 5.87 8.67
N ALA A 115 13.94 5.27 7.78
CA ALA A 115 14.30 5.86 6.49
C ALA A 115 13.06 6.19 5.64
N ALA A 116 12.06 5.30 5.61
CA ALA A 116 10.80 5.55 4.91
C ALA A 116 10.06 6.76 5.47
N LEU A 117 10.01 6.91 6.78
CA LEU A 117 9.38 8.07 7.42
C LEU A 117 10.14 9.36 7.15
N HIS A 118 11.47 9.33 7.08
CA HIS A 118 12.27 10.48 6.69
C HIS A 118 11.99 10.93 5.25
N VAL A 119 11.86 10.00 4.33
CA VAL A 119 11.48 10.29 2.93
C VAL A 119 10.12 10.99 2.89
N ALA A 120 9.14 10.49 3.62
CA ALA A 120 7.82 11.10 3.70
C ALA A 120 7.87 12.50 4.32
N ALA A 121 8.62 12.69 5.39
CA ALA A 121 8.77 13.98 6.06
C ALA A 121 9.36 15.04 5.14
N LYS A 122 10.35 14.69 4.34
CA LYS A 122 10.93 15.59 3.33
C LYS A 122 9.92 15.98 2.25
N ALA A 123 9.03 15.06 1.87
CA ALA A 123 8.03 15.31 0.84
C ALA A 123 6.95 16.31 1.29
N VAL A 124 6.65 16.37 2.59
CA VAL A 124 5.66 17.31 3.16
C VAL A 124 6.29 18.60 3.69
N ALA A 125 7.61 18.66 3.80
CA ALA A 125 8.29 19.86 4.25
C ALA A 125 7.97 21.02 3.29
N PRO A 126 7.61 22.22 3.80
CA PRO A 126 7.37 23.35 2.93
C PRO A 126 8.66 23.67 2.18
N THR A 127 8.57 23.77 0.85
CA THR A 127 9.63 24.33 0.05
C THR A 127 9.88 25.73 0.59
N ARG A 128 11.01 25.93 1.26
CA ARG A 128 11.42 27.27 1.63
C ARG A 128 11.65 28.03 0.32
N SER A 129 10.69 28.89 -0.03
CA SER A 129 10.94 29.91 -1.02
C SER A 129 12.05 30.77 -0.46
N THR A 130 13.24 30.62 -1.02
CA THR A 130 14.31 31.57 -0.80
C THR A 130 13.87 32.89 -1.44
N PRO A 131 13.78 33.99 -0.69
CA PRO A 131 13.44 35.28 -1.27
C PRO A 131 14.48 35.73 -2.27
#